data_a68ca2a3b1d2b448a2fc4350541faf6e
#
_entry.id   a68ca2a3b1d2b448a2fc4350541faf6e
#
_cell.length_a   1.000
_cell.length_b   1.000
_cell.length_c   1.000
_cell.angle_alpha   90.00
_cell.angle_beta   90.00
_cell.angle_gamma   90.00
#
_symmetry.space_group_name_H-M   'P 1'
#
loop_
_entity.id
_entity.type
_entity.pdbx_description
1 polymer ?
#
loop_
_entity_poly.entity_id
_entity_poly.type
_entity_poly.pdbx_seq_one_letter_code
_entity_poly.pdbx_strand_id
1 'polypeptide(L)'
;PTNDRRQRQMCIRDRSGGMQQRVGLARALAANPDVLLMDEPFSALDPLIRRQLQDEFIKLSKILKKTTVFITHDLDEAVRIGDRIAIMRDGRIVQTGTAEEIVMNPADDYVADFVAGISRLKVVHAHAVMQPIDIYIKNYGPLSVDMPRVSDTETLSKLISLAIDHENHILVESSGEAVGVITRSDILRTVVEGTEMS
;
A
#
# COMPACT_ATOMS: atom_id res chain seq x y z
N PRO A 1 39.42 -16.02 34.57
CA PRO A 1 38.13 -15.27 34.42
C PRO A 1 38.13 -14.20 33.32
N THR A 2 39.05 -14.29 32.33
CA THR A 2 39.18 -13.24 31.28
C THR A 2 38.66 -13.66 29.91
N ASN A 3 38.07 -14.85 29.80
CA ASN A 3 37.63 -15.39 28.51
C ASN A 3 36.17 -15.06 28.16
N ASP A 4 35.38 -14.53 29.08
CA ASP A 4 33.94 -14.32 28.91
C ASP A 4 33.57 -13.00 28.22
N ARG A 5 34.48 -12.02 28.14
CA ARG A 5 34.27 -10.77 27.43
C ARG A 5 34.50 -10.85 25.91
N ARG A 6 35.30 -11.82 25.45
CA ARG A 6 35.53 -12.01 24.01
C ARG A 6 34.39 -12.72 23.28
N GLN A 7 33.59 -13.52 23.98
CA GLN A 7 32.42 -14.19 23.42
C GLN A 7 31.22 -13.25 23.26
N ARG A 8 31.16 -12.11 23.93
CA ARG A 8 30.08 -11.12 23.80
C ARG A 8 30.21 -10.14 22.63
N GLN A 9 31.39 -10.06 22.03
CA GLN A 9 31.60 -9.34 20.77
C GLN A 9 31.62 -10.35 19.61
N MET A 10 30.54 -11.12 19.43
CA MET A 10 30.29 -11.75 18.16
C MET A 10 30.11 -10.62 17.14
N CYS A 11 31.16 -10.37 16.36
CA CYS A 11 31.18 -9.28 15.40
C CYS A 11 29.96 -9.39 14.50
N ILE A 12 29.30 -8.27 14.24
CA ILE A 12 28.18 -8.19 13.28
C ILE A 12 28.58 -8.80 11.92
N ARG A 13 29.88 -8.79 11.59
CA ARG A 13 30.47 -9.40 10.37
C ARG A 13 30.35 -10.93 10.31
N ASP A 14 30.23 -11.61 11.46
CA ASP A 14 30.18 -13.07 11.55
C ASP A 14 28.74 -13.62 11.45
N ARG A 15 27.75 -12.72 11.26
CA ARG A 15 26.34 -13.06 11.14
C ARG A 15 25.94 -13.18 9.68
N SER A 16 24.92 -14.01 9.39
CA SER A 16 24.33 -14.05 8.04
C SER A 16 23.85 -12.67 7.59
N GLY A 17 23.82 -12.40 6.28
CA GLY A 17 23.39 -11.13 5.73
C GLY A 17 22.04 -10.64 6.29
N GLY A 18 21.07 -11.53 6.44
CA GLY A 18 19.78 -11.20 7.04
C GLY A 18 19.86 -10.82 8.53
N MET A 19 20.78 -11.43 9.31
CA MET A 19 21.01 -11.01 10.70
C MET A 19 21.69 -9.62 10.76
N GLN A 20 22.58 -9.34 9.84
CA GLN A 20 23.23 -8.01 9.75
C GLN A 20 22.20 -6.93 9.45
N GLN A 21 21.28 -7.16 8.51
CA GLN A 21 20.20 -6.23 8.18
C GLN A 21 19.28 -5.97 9.38
N ARG A 22 18.84 -7.01 10.11
CA ARG A 22 18.02 -6.85 11.33
C ARG A 22 18.73 -6.02 12.41
N VAL A 23 20.02 -6.25 12.62
CA VAL A 23 20.81 -5.47 13.58
C VAL A 23 20.97 -4.02 13.10
N GLY A 24 21.16 -3.80 11.78
CA GLY A 24 21.20 -2.46 11.18
C GLY A 24 19.91 -1.68 11.42
N LEU A 25 18.77 -2.31 11.13
CA LEU A 25 17.44 -1.73 11.34
C LEU A 25 17.20 -1.40 12.83
N ALA A 26 17.48 -2.34 13.73
CA ALA A 26 17.33 -2.12 15.16
C ALA A 26 18.21 -0.96 15.68
N ARG A 27 19.45 -0.83 15.18
CA ARG A 27 20.34 0.28 15.52
C ARG A 27 19.84 1.63 15.00
N ALA A 28 19.35 1.67 13.75
CA ALA A 28 18.79 2.87 13.14
C ALA A 28 17.56 3.37 13.93
N LEU A 29 16.67 2.46 14.31
CA LEU A 29 15.49 2.78 15.13
C LEU A 29 15.87 3.20 16.57
N ALA A 30 16.84 2.55 17.18
CA ALA A 30 17.29 2.86 18.56
C ALA A 30 17.95 4.25 18.67
N ALA A 31 18.52 4.77 17.59
CA ALA A 31 19.07 6.13 17.51
C ALA A 31 17.99 7.22 17.57
N ASN A 32 16.71 6.85 17.38
CA ASN A 32 15.55 7.74 17.39
C ASN A 32 15.71 9.01 16.52
N PRO A 33 16.14 8.92 15.26
CA PRO A 33 16.35 10.06 14.40
C PRO A 33 15.03 10.74 14.00
N ASP A 34 15.05 11.99 13.55
CA ASP A 34 13.87 12.66 12.99
C ASP A 34 13.53 12.14 11.59
N VAL A 35 14.55 11.80 10.81
CA VAL A 35 14.42 11.22 9.47
C VAL A 35 15.20 9.91 9.41
N LEU A 36 14.55 8.84 8.96
CA LEU A 36 15.15 7.54 8.78
C LEU A 36 15.36 7.28 7.27
N LEU A 37 16.62 7.03 6.90
CA LEU A 37 16.98 6.67 5.52
C LEU A 37 17.27 5.16 5.47
N MET A 38 16.58 4.43 4.60
CA MET A 38 16.74 2.99 4.42
C MET A 38 16.93 2.66 2.95
N ASP A 39 18.02 1.96 2.66
CA ASP A 39 18.36 1.48 1.34
C ASP A 39 18.27 -0.05 1.32
N GLU A 40 17.28 -0.58 0.63
CA GLU A 40 16.97 -2.01 0.49
C GLU A 40 17.03 -2.80 1.82
N PRO A 41 16.35 -2.36 2.89
CA PRO A 41 16.56 -2.93 4.22
C PRO A 41 16.12 -4.39 4.38
N PHE A 42 15.35 -4.93 3.43
CA PHE A 42 14.79 -6.28 3.49
C PHE A 42 15.28 -7.21 2.37
N SER A 43 16.17 -6.73 1.47
CA SER A 43 16.58 -7.44 0.25
C SER A 43 17.27 -8.80 0.51
N ALA A 44 18.09 -8.91 1.56
CA ALA A 44 18.82 -10.13 1.90
C ALA A 44 18.04 -11.12 2.80
N LEU A 45 16.71 -10.95 2.92
CA LEU A 45 15.86 -11.80 3.76
C LEU A 45 15.06 -12.79 2.91
N ASP A 46 14.81 -13.98 3.48
CA ASP A 46 13.86 -14.90 2.90
C ASP A 46 12.42 -14.31 2.92
N PRO A 47 11.53 -14.73 2.01
CA PRO A 47 10.22 -14.10 1.83
C PRO A 47 9.35 -14.09 3.10
N LEU A 48 9.41 -15.14 3.94
CA LEU A 48 8.60 -15.22 5.15
C LEU A 48 9.05 -14.22 6.20
N ILE A 49 10.36 -14.20 6.46
CA ILE A 49 10.97 -13.28 7.43
C ILE A 49 10.87 -11.84 6.95
N ARG A 50 11.05 -11.59 5.63
CA ARG A 50 10.86 -10.28 5.03
C ARG A 50 9.48 -9.74 5.37
N ARG A 51 8.43 -10.52 5.10
CA ARG A 51 7.04 -10.14 5.37
C ARG A 51 6.77 -9.84 6.85
N GLN A 52 7.30 -10.66 7.75
CA GLN A 52 7.18 -10.43 9.20
C GLN A 52 7.84 -9.10 9.63
N LEU A 53 9.05 -8.82 9.15
CA LEU A 53 9.76 -7.58 9.50
C LEU A 53 9.11 -6.34 8.88
N GLN A 54 8.56 -6.44 7.69
CA GLN A 54 7.76 -5.36 7.10
C GLN A 54 6.53 -5.04 7.96
N ASP A 55 5.80 -6.07 8.44
CA ASP A 55 4.66 -5.89 9.34
C ASP A 55 5.06 -5.23 10.67
N GLU A 56 6.18 -5.66 11.25
CA GLU A 56 6.72 -5.05 12.47
C GLU A 56 7.13 -3.60 12.22
N PHE A 57 7.79 -3.32 11.09
CA PHE A 57 8.18 -1.97 10.71
C PHE A 57 6.97 -1.05 10.53
N ILE A 58 5.91 -1.49 9.83
CA ILE A 58 4.68 -0.73 9.65
C ILE A 58 4.02 -0.41 11.01
N LYS A 59 4.00 -1.35 11.94
CA LYS A 59 3.48 -1.10 13.30
C LYS A 59 4.31 -0.06 14.04
N LEU A 60 5.63 -0.18 13.96
CA LEU A 60 6.55 0.76 14.61
C LEU A 60 6.49 2.16 13.99
N SER A 61 6.40 2.28 12.67
CA SER A 61 6.31 3.58 11.98
C SER A 61 5.06 4.37 12.41
N LYS A 62 3.92 3.68 12.57
CA LYS A 62 2.68 4.27 13.09
C LYS A 62 2.80 4.81 14.52
N ILE A 63 3.60 4.14 15.36
CA ILE A 63 3.84 4.55 16.76
C ILE A 63 4.84 5.71 16.81
N LEU A 64 5.95 5.58 16.08
CA LEU A 64 7.06 6.53 16.12
C LEU A 64 6.76 7.82 15.35
N LYS A 65 5.88 7.77 14.34
CA LYS A 65 5.50 8.90 13.46
C LYS A 65 6.70 9.65 12.89
N LYS A 66 7.74 8.92 12.49
CA LYS A 66 8.97 9.46 11.91
C LYS A 66 8.87 9.52 10.39
N THR A 67 9.49 10.54 9.81
CA THR A 67 9.66 10.59 8.36
C THR A 67 10.66 9.51 7.95
N THR A 68 10.26 8.64 7.04
CA THR A 68 11.12 7.59 6.51
C THR A 68 11.25 7.74 5.00
N VAL A 69 12.47 7.75 4.51
CA VAL A 69 12.78 7.58 3.08
C VAL A 69 13.25 6.14 2.89
N PHE A 70 12.48 5.40 2.11
CA PHE A 70 12.66 3.97 1.90
C PHE A 70 12.97 3.71 0.44
N ILE A 71 14.13 3.15 0.14
CA ILE A 71 14.55 2.80 -1.22
C ILE A 71 14.40 1.28 -1.39
N THR A 72 13.70 0.88 -2.44
CA THR A 72 13.51 -0.52 -2.84
C THR A 72 13.36 -0.63 -4.34
N HIS A 73 13.72 -1.78 -4.89
CA HIS A 73 13.41 -2.18 -6.27
C HIS A 73 12.16 -3.06 -6.35
N ASP A 74 11.58 -3.40 -5.20
CA ASP A 74 10.38 -4.24 -5.08
C ASP A 74 9.14 -3.32 -4.93
N LEU A 75 8.32 -3.29 -5.98
CA LEU A 75 7.13 -2.43 -6.02
C LEU A 75 6.06 -2.88 -5.01
N ASP A 76 5.89 -4.19 -4.79
CA ASP A 76 4.96 -4.70 -3.76
C ASP A 76 5.36 -4.21 -2.37
N GLU A 77 6.68 -4.13 -2.13
CA GLU A 77 7.22 -3.58 -0.89
C GLU A 77 6.93 -2.08 -0.76
N ALA A 78 7.15 -1.29 -1.82
CA ALA A 78 6.85 0.13 -1.85
C ALA A 78 5.35 0.41 -1.61
N VAL A 79 4.46 -0.33 -2.28
CA VAL A 79 3.00 -0.24 -2.12
C VAL A 79 2.55 -0.60 -0.70
N ARG A 80 3.21 -1.57 -0.07
CA ARG A 80 2.84 -2.04 1.26
C ARG A 80 3.26 -1.10 2.38
N ILE A 81 4.42 -0.45 2.24
CA ILE A 81 5.08 0.31 3.31
C ILE A 81 4.88 1.80 3.15
N GLY A 82 4.88 2.30 1.90
CA GLY A 82 4.94 3.72 1.61
C GLY A 82 3.57 4.39 1.64
N ASP A 83 3.47 5.53 2.33
CA ASP A 83 2.32 6.44 2.21
C ASP A 83 2.36 7.15 0.85
N ARG A 84 3.55 7.44 0.34
CA ARG A 84 3.81 8.00 -1.00
C ARG A 84 4.97 7.27 -1.66
N ILE A 85 4.86 7.08 -2.95
CA ILE A 85 5.85 6.39 -3.78
C ILE A 85 6.39 7.37 -4.81
N ALA A 86 7.70 7.36 -5.01
CA ALA A 86 8.37 8.07 -6.09
C ALA A 86 9.02 7.04 -7.03
N ILE A 87 8.54 6.96 -8.26
CA ILE A 87 9.12 6.12 -9.30
C ILE A 87 10.25 6.88 -9.98
N MET A 88 11.42 6.26 -10.05
CA MET A 88 12.62 6.83 -10.63
C MET A 88 13.05 6.06 -11.89
N ARG A 89 13.51 6.80 -12.90
CA ARG A 89 14.12 6.26 -14.11
C ARG A 89 15.30 7.15 -14.51
N ASP A 90 16.46 6.56 -14.79
CA ASP A 90 17.67 7.28 -15.24
C ASP A 90 18.06 8.47 -14.32
N GLY A 91 17.95 8.28 -13.00
CA GLY A 91 18.30 9.29 -12.00
C GLY A 91 17.29 10.43 -11.85
N ARG A 92 16.11 10.33 -12.47
CA ARG A 92 15.04 11.33 -12.39
C ARG A 92 13.77 10.73 -11.82
N ILE A 93 13.02 11.52 -11.06
CA ILE A 93 11.68 11.15 -10.61
C ILE A 93 10.73 11.31 -11.80
N VAL A 94 10.06 10.22 -12.19
CA VAL A 94 9.08 10.18 -13.29
C VAL A 94 7.69 10.50 -12.75
N GLN A 95 7.32 9.87 -11.61
CA GLN A 95 6.03 10.10 -10.97
C GLN A 95 6.17 10.00 -9.45
N THR A 96 5.35 10.78 -8.74
CA THR A 96 5.20 10.68 -7.29
C THR A 96 3.71 10.72 -6.93
N GLY A 97 3.27 9.78 -6.10
CA GLY A 97 1.87 9.70 -5.68
C GLY A 97 1.65 8.64 -4.60
N THR A 98 0.41 8.44 -4.21
CA THR A 98 0.00 7.25 -3.46
C THR A 98 0.06 6.02 -4.38
N ALA A 99 0.06 4.83 -3.81
CA ALA A 99 0.00 3.60 -4.60
C ALA A 99 -1.22 3.59 -5.54
N GLU A 100 -2.38 4.05 -5.05
CA GLU A 100 -3.60 4.15 -5.82
C GLU A 100 -3.50 5.15 -6.98
N GLU A 101 -3.00 6.36 -6.72
CA GLU A 101 -2.80 7.39 -7.76
C GLU A 101 -1.91 6.88 -8.91
N ILE A 102 -0.83 6.18 -8.56
CA ILE A 102 0.13 5.68 -9.54
C ILE A 102 -0.46 4.52 -10.38
N VAL A 103 -1.20 3.61 -9.72
CA VAL A 103 -1.81 2.45 -10.38
C VAL A 103 -3.00 2.85 -11.24
N MET A 104 -3.77 3.87 -10.82
CA MET A 104 -4.95 4.32 -11.57
C MET A 104 -4.60 5.30 -12.69
N ASN A 105 -3.56 6.12 -12.51
CA ASN A 105 -3.18 7.18 -13.43
C ASN A 105 -1.65 7.19 -13.66
N PRO A 106 -1.09 6.18 -14.35
CA PRO A 106 0.33 6.15 -14.66
C PRO A 106 0.71 7.31 -15.57
N ALA A 107 1.85 7.97 -15.32
CA ALA A 107 2.28 9.17 -16.02
C ALA A 107 2.74 8.90 -17.46
N ASP A 108 3.26 7.70 -17.72
CA ASP A 108 3.71 7.25 -19.05
C ASP A 108 3.68 5.72 -19.14
N ASP A 109 4.00 5.19 -20.31
CA ASP A 109 4.03 3.74 -20.58
C ASP A 109 5.02 3.00 -19.68
N TYR A 110 6.15 3.61 -19.31
CA TYR A 110 7.11 3.02 -18.40
C TYR A 110 6.51 2.80 -17.00
N VAL A 111 5.78 3.78 -16.48
CA VAL A 111 5.10 3.64 -15.19
C VAL A 111 3.98 2.62 -15.29
N ALA A 112 3.22 2.62 -16.40
CA ALA A 112 2.15 1.64 -16.63
C ALA A 112 2.69 0.20 -16.61
N ASP A 113 3.77 -0.07 -17.35
CA ASP A 113 4.44 -1.37 -17.37
C ASP A 113 4.98 -1.73 -15.98
N PHE A 114 5.56 -0.76 -15.28
CA PHE A 114 6.15 -0.97 -13.95
C PHE A 114 5.11 -1.38 -12.92
N VAL A 115 3.89 -0.83 -12.97
CA VAL A 115 2.80 -1.13 -12.03
C VAL A 115 1.85 -2.24 -12.49
N ALA A 116 2.01 -2.78 -13.71
CA ALA A 116 1.11 -3.78 -14.29
C ALA A 116 0.94 -5.04 -13.41
N GLY A 117 1.98 -5.40 -12.62
CA GLY A 117 1.93 -6.53 -11.69
C GLY A 117 1.14 -6.28 -10.40
N ILE A 118 0.79 -5.03 -10.08
CA ILE A 118 0.10 -4.68 -8.84
C ILE A 118 -1.40 -4.99 -8.93
N SER A 119 -1.88 -5.75 -7.95
CA SER A 119 -3.31 -6.07 -7.86
C SER A 119 -4.14 -4.83 -7.46
N ARG A 120 -4.89 -4.28 -8.42
CA ARG A 120 -5.86 -3.21 -8.17
C ARG A 120 -6.85 -3.54 -7.05
N LEU A 121 -7.17 -4.81 -6.86
CA LEU A 121 -8.10 -5.26 -5.83
C LEU A 121 -7.68 -4.87 -4.40
N LYS A 122 -6.38 -4.69 -4.17
CA LYS A 122 -5.81 -4.36 -2.86
C LYS A 122 -5.46 -2.89 -2.68
N VAL A 123 -5.31 -2.17 -3.78
CA VAL A 123 -4.76 -0.81 -3.81
C VAL A 123 -5.84 0.23 -4.06
N VAL A 124 -6.86 -0.13 -4.87
CA VAL A 124 -7.97 0.77 -5.19
C VAL A 124 -9.02 0.72 -4.10
N HIS A 125 -9.50 1.89 -3.69
CA HIS A 125 -10.46 2.06 -2.61
C HIS A 125 -11.81 2.60 -3.12
N ALA A 126 -12.83 2.56 -2.26
CA ALA A 126 -14.21 2.95 -2.59
C ALA A 126 -14.32 4.37 -3.14
N HIS A 127 -13.55 5.33 -2.60
CA HIS A 127 -13.57 6.72 -3.05
C HIS A 127 -13.14 6.92 -4.51
N ALA A 128 -12.28 6.04 -5.03
CA ALA A 128 -11.83 6.10 -6.44
C ALA A 128 -12.81 5.43 -7.43
N VAL A 129 -13.73 4.61 -6.91
CA VAL A 129 -14.70 3.84 -7.72
C VAL A 129 -16.09 4.48 -7.71
N MET A 130 -16.45 5.17 -6.61
CA MET A 130 -17.77 5.73 -6.40
C MET A 130 -18.13 6.85 -7.37
N GLN A 131 -19.39 6.94 -7.70
CA GLN A 131 -19.97 8.11 -8.35
C GLN A 131 -20.63 9.03 -7.31
N PRO A 132 -20.66 10.36 -7.53
CA PRO A 132 -21.36 11.31 -6.68
C PRO A 132 -22.85 10.97 -6.53
N ILE A 133 -23.41 11.24 -5.33
CA ILE A 133 -24.80 10.91 -5.00
C ILE A 133 -25.80 11.58 -5.94
N ASP A 134 -25.57 12.83 -6.31
CA ASP A 134 -26.43 13.59 -7.22
C ASP A 134 -26.49 12.97 -8.64
N ILE A 135 -25.36 12.47 -9.14
CA ILE A 135 -25.28 11.75 -10.41
C ILE A 135 -26.02 10.40 -10.29
N TYR A 136 -25.83 9.69 -9.18
CA TYR A 136 -26.52 8.43 -8.93
C TYR A 136 -28.05 8.63 -8.89
N ILE A 137 -28.54 9.60 -8.11
CA ILE A 137 -30.00 9.87 -7.99
C ILE A 137 -30.62 10.20 -9.34
N LYS A 138 -29.91 10.94 -10.18
CA LYS A 138 -30.38 11.30 -11.51
C LYS A 138 -30.57 10.08 -12.42
N ASN A 139 -29.70 9.07 -12.30
CA ASN A 139 -29.68 7.89 -13.18
C ASN A 139 -30.52 6.73 -12.64
N TYR A 140 -30.58 6.55 -11.31
CA TYR A 140 -31.15 5.36 -10.66
C TYR A 140 -32.29 5.65 -9.69
N GLY A 141 -32.54 6.94 -9.39
CA GLY A 141 -33.54 7.35 -8.42
C GLY A 141 -33.01 7.49 -6.99
N PRO A 142 -33.89 7.66 -6.00
CA PRO A 142 -33.51 7.92 -4.62
C PRO A 142 -32.75 6.76 -3.98
N LEU A 143 -31.90 7.07 -2.99
CA LEU A 143 -31.16 6.07 -2.23
C LEU A 143 -32.11 5.10 -1.51
N SER A 144 -31.84 3.80 -1.59
CA SER A 144 -32.57 2.77 -0.85
C SER A 144 -32.00 2.65 0.58
N VAL A 145 -32.88 2.37 1.54
CA VAL A 145 -32.51 2.14 2.95
C VAL A 145 -31.71 0.85 3.12
N ASP A 146 -31.93 -0.14 2.24
CA ASP A 146 -31.32 -1.46 2.32
C ASP A 146 -29.95 -1.56 1.60
N MET A 147 -29.38 -0.43 1.19
CA MET A 147 -28.04 -0.39 0.60
C MET A 147 -26.97 -0.79 1.61
N PRO A 148 -26.09 -1.76 1.29
CA PRO A 148 -24.91 -2.03 2.12
C PRO A 148 -24.02 -0.77 2.18
N ARG A 149 -23.46 -0.51 3.36
CA ARG A 149 -22.64 0.70 3.62
C ARG A 149 -21.18 0.33 3.81
N VAL A 150 -20.31 1.13 3.26
CA VAL A 150 -18.85 0.95 3.37
C VAL A 150 -18.17 2.31 3.62
N SER A 151 -16.97 2.24 4.21
CA SER A 151 -16.09 3.41 4.27
C SER A 151 -15.54 3.76 2.88
N ASP A 152 -15.25 5.02 2.64
CA ASP A 152 -14.55 5.53 1.46
C ASP A 152 -13.14 4.93 1.27
N THR A 153 -12.54 4.41 2.36
CA THR A 153 -11.24 3.72 2.36
C THR A 153 -11.35 2.20 2.23
N GLU A 154 -12.53 1.65 1.96
CA GLU A 154 -12.69 0.20 1.78
C GLU A 154 -12.12 -0.26 0.42
N THR A 155 -11.50 -1.43 0.40
CA THR A 155 -10.81 -1.95 -0.77
C THR A 155 -11.74 -2.47 -1.87
N LEU A 156 -11.30 -2.41 -3.14
CA LEU A 156 -12.04 -2.96 -4.28
C LEU A 156 -12.37 -4.46 -4.09
N SER A 157 -11.47 -5.22 -3.46
CA SER A 157 -11.72 -6.63 -3.12
C SER A 157 -12.94 -6.81 -2.23
N LYS A 158 -13.12 -5.96 -1.23
CA LYS A 158 -14.30 -6.00 -0.34
C LYS A 158 -15.56 -5.54 -1.06
N LEU A 159 -15.45 -4.52 -1.92
CA LEU A 159 -16.57 -4.05 -2.74
C LEU A 159 -17.10 -5.15 -3.66
N ILE A 160 -16.21 -5.93 -4.28
CA ILE A 160 -16.57 -7.09 -5.10
C ILE A 160 -17.33 -8.15 -4.26
N SER A 161 -16.81 -8.48 -3.07
CA SER A 161 -17.49 -9.43 -2.19
C SER A 161 -18.90 -8.97 -1.84
N LEU A 162 -19.08 -7.71 -1.48
CA LEU A 162 -20.40 -7.15 -1.16
C LEU A 162 -21.33 -7.14 -2.39
N ALA A 163 -20.81 -6.83 -3.57
CA ALA A 163 -21.61 -6.84 -4.80
C ALA A 163 -22.04 -8.26 -5.24
N ILE A 164 -21.35 -9.30 -4.79
CA ILE A 164 -21.77 -10.71 -4.97
C ILE A 164 -22.89 -11.05 -3.99
N ASP A 165 -22.75 -10.66 -2.73
CA ASP A 165 -23.66 -11.03 -1.65
C ASP A 165 -24.97 -10.23 -1.65
N HIS A 166 -24.97 -9.02 -2.23
CA HIS A 166 -26.11 -8.10 -2.25
C HIS A 166 -26.49 -7.69 -3.68
N GLU A 167 -27.79 -7.61 -3.95
CA GLU A 167 -28.31 -7.12 -5.25
C GLU A 167 -28.28 -5.59 -5.33
N ASN A 168 -28.40 -4.92 -4.20
CA ASN A 168 -28.40 -3.46 -4.11
C ASN A 168 -27.01 -2.84 -4.37
N HIS A 169 -27.03 -1.58 -4.81
CA HIS A 169 -25.81 -0.76 -4.94
C HIS A 169 -25.21 -0.48 -3.55
N ILE A 170 -23.94 -0.12 -3.50
CA ILE A 170 -23.18 0.08 -2.26
C ILE A 170 -23.14 1.59 -1.96
N LEU A 171 -23.59 2.00 -0.79
CA LEU A 171 -23.48 3.37 -0.30
C LEU A 171 -22.10 3.58 0.36
N VAL A 172 -21.41 4.61 -0.05
CA VAL A 172 -20.09 4.98 0.49
C VAL A 172 -20.23 6.12 1.49
N GLU A 173 -19.65 5.93 2.67
CA GLU A 173 -19.65 6.91 3.75
C GLU A 173 -18.23 7.36 4.09
N SER A 174 -18.07 8.67 4.33
CA SER A 174 -16.87 9.27 4.88
C SER A 174 -17.23 10.05 6.13
N SER A 175 -16.58 9.73 7.26
CA SER A 175 -16.86 10.37 8.56
C SER A 175 -18.33 10.31 8.99
N GLY A 176 -19.08 9.29 8.57
CA GLY A 176 -20.50 9.09 8.90
C GLY A 176 -21.48 9.79 7.97
N GLU A 177 -21.01 10.48 6.96
CA GLU A 177 -21.84 11.12 5.92
C GLU A 177 -21.76 10.32 4.62
N ALA A 178 -22.89 10.17 3.92
CA ALA A 178 -22.94 9.54 2.62
C ALA A 178 -22.28 10.46 1.57
N VAL A 179 -21.24 9.96 0.91
CA VAL A 179 -20.44 10.75 -0.07
C VAL A 179 -20.56 10.24 -1.50
N GLY A 180 -20.97 8.99 -1.70
CA GLY A 180 -21.09 8.41 -3.02
C GLY A 180 -21.81 7.07 -3.06
N VAL A 181 -22.01 6.54 -4.25
CA VAL A 181 -22.61 5.22 -4.48
C VAL A 181 -21.76 4.46 -5.51
N ILE A 182 -21.63 3.16 -5.31
CA ILE A 182 -20.93 2.26 -6.22
C ILE A 182 -21.94 1.27 -6.80
N THR A 183 -22.00 1.20 -8.12
CA THR A 183 -22.78 0.19 -8.85
C THR A 183 -21.88 -0.98 -9.24
N ARG A 184 -22.49 -2.13 -9.60
CA ARG A 184 -21.75 -3.26 -10.17
C ARG A 184 -20.97 -2.87 -11.45
N SER A 185 -21.55 -1.97 -12.24
CA SER A 185 -20.91 -1.50 -13.46
C SER A 185 -19.64 -0.69 -13.17
N ASP A 186 -19.63 0.11 -12.10
CA ASP A 186 -18.45 0.88 -11.68
C ASP A 186 -17.32 -0.07 -11.25
N ILE A 187 -17.64 -1.10 -10.47
CA ILE A 187 -16.70 -2.14 -10.06
C ILE A 187 -16.11 -2.86 -11.28
N LEU A 188 -16.97 -3.34 -12.20
CA LEU A 188 -16.53 -4.07 -13.38
C LEU A 188 -15.65 -3.20 -14.28
N ARG A 189 -16.01 -1.94 -14.49
CA ARG A 189 -15.21 -0.98 -15.27
C ARG A 189 -13.81 -0.85 -14.68
N THR A 190 -13.70 -0.62 -13.37
CA THR A 190 -12.41 -0.47 -12.67
C THR A 190 -11.53 -1.72 -12.79
N VAL A 191 -12.13 -2.91 -12.78
CA VAL A 191 -11.41 -4.17 -12.98
C VAL A 191 -10.94 -4.33 -14.42
N VAL A 192 -11.81 -4.06 -15.41
CA VAL A 192 -11.51 -4.26 -16.85
C VAL A 192 -10.48 -3.27 -17.35
N GLU A 193 -10.60 -1.98 -17.02
CA GLU A 193 -9.61 -0.95 -17.38
C GLU A 193 -8.20 -1.28 -16.88
N GLY A 194 -8.07 -2.15 -15.87
CA GLY A 194 -6.80 -2.68 -15.38
C GLY A 194 -6.23 -3.84 -16.19
N THR A 195 -7.04 -4.51 -16.98
CA THR A 195 -6.62 -5.68 -17.78
C THR A 195 -6.30 -5.35 -19.23
N GLU A 196 -6.80 -4.22 -19.76
CA GLU A 196 -6.56 -3.82 -21.15
C GLU A 196 -5.20 -3.12 -21.37
N MET A 197 -4.46 -2.81 -20.30
CA MET A 197 -3.13 -2.20 -20.33
C MET A 197 -1.98 -3.23 -20.16
N SER A 198 -2.25 -4.51 -20.36
CA SER A 198 -1.28 -5.61 -20.20
C SER A 198 -0.91 -6.22 -21.54
#